data_fe1390b844650fc37faa1e36218189cd
#
_entry.id   fe1390b844650fc37faa1e36218189cd
#
_cell.length_a   1.000
_cell.length_b   1.000
_cell.length_c   1.000
_cell.angle_alpha   90.00
_cell.angle_beta   90.00
_cell.angle_gamma   90.00
#
_symmetry.space_group_name_H-M   'P 1'
#
loop_
_entity.id
_entity.type
_entity.pdbx_description
1 polymer ?
#
loop_
_entity_poly.entity_id
_entity_poly.type
_entity_poly.pdbx_seq_one_letter_code
_entity_poly.pdbx_strand_id
1 'polypeptide(L)'
;MNICLLAKWLERLEVEEGSLCVELLRKKYLGNRSIFQITRTSGSQFWRGLLAIRHWFQRGRTVKIRSGAQMSFWHDTWLGNCPLKLEFDQLYKFYRDPHASVEQVMGSGHIQVEFRRSLNQQEFRECERLVELLTFVSLGEGRDIMCWALEKSGKYSTRSLYKALTFGGVENKFLMGIWKTRIPLKIQIFLWMVYHDRIQAVVQLKKRNWDGAVECKLCGEIETSDHILFQCPVALFLWVFLKQTFGWAAYPSSFGALMENLLLNNKGRVSHLYLFLCAGALWTLWKTRNDLVFNAKIVPALVVVIHKTIALLTQWKILLKKKDRAKMELMMGEMSVSALSV
;
A
#
# COMPACT_ATOMS: atom_id res chain seq x y z
N MET A 1 -3.51 -5.79 4.09
CA MET A 1 -4.07 -5.54 5.45
C MET A 1 -4.21 -6.83 6.26
N ASN A 2 -4.88 -7.88 5.76
CA ASN A 2 -5.10 -9.14 6.52
C ASN A 2 -3.80 -9.79 7.04
N ILE A 3 -2.71 -9.79 6.26
CA ILE A 3 -1.40 -10.32 6.67
C ILE A 3 -0.92 -9.62 7.95
N CYS A 4 -0.98 -8.29 8.00
CA CYS A 4 -0.51 -7.52 9.16
C CYS A 4 -1.38 -7.73 10.41
N LEU A 5 -2.68 -7.95 10.25
CA LEU A 5 -3.57 -8.26 11.36
C LEU A 5 -3.33 -9.67 11.92
N LEU A 6 -3.15 -10.65 11.03
CA LEU A 6 -2.80 -12.01 11.43
C LEU A 6 -1.41 -12.07 12.07
N ALA A 7 -0.45 -11.28 11.60
CA ALA A 7 0.91 -11.24 12.15
C ALA A 7 0.96 -10.78 13.61
N LYS A 8 -0.04 -10.04 14.10
CA LYS A 8 -0.19 -9.74 15.54
C LYS A 8 -0.34 -10.99 16.40
N TRP A 9 -0.93 -12.05 15.87
CA TRP A 9 -1.02 -13.33 16.56
C TRP A 9 0.32 -14.05 16.65
N LEU A 10 1.20 -13.86 15.66
CA LEU A 10 2.56 -14.39 15.72
C LEU A 10 3.37 -13.75 16.85
N GLU A 11 3.26 -12.43 17.03
CA GLU A 11 3.85 -11.73 18.18
C GLU A 11 3.30 -12.25 19.49
N ARG A 12 1.96 -12.37 19.62
CA ARG A 12 1.32 -12.87 20.82
C ARG A 12 1.77 -14.29 21.18
N LEU A 13 1.92 -15.14 20.18
CA LEU A 13 2.45 -16.51 20.38
C LEU A 13 3.90 -16.53 20.84
N GLU A 14 4.71 -15.52 20.56
CA GLU A 14 6.11 -15.42 20.99
C GLU A 14 6.24 -14.74 22.38
N VAL A 15 5.46 -13.68 22.62
CA VAL A 15 5.68 -12.75 23.75
C VAL A 15 4.62 -12.89 24.86
N GLU A 16 3.36 -13.16 24.51
CA GLU A 16 2.25 -13.04 25.46
C GLU A 16 2.13 -14.27 26.36
N GLU A 17 2.12 -14.05 27.68
CA GLU A 17 1.85 -15.05 28.72
C GLU A 17 0.48 -14.78 29.32
N GLY A 18 -0.25 -15.85 29.71
CA GLY A 18 -1.52 -15.75 30.43
C GLY A 18 -2.79 -15.52 29.59
N SER A 19 -2.69 -15.51 28.28
CA SER A 19 -3.87 -15.48 27.40
C SER A 19 -4.37 -16.89 27.09
N LEU A 20 -5.60 -17.23 27.50
CA LEU A 20 -6.19 -18.55 27.29
C LEU A 20 -6.11 -19.02 25.82
N CYS A 21 -6.40 -18.11 24.86
CA CYS A 21 -6.34 -18.43 23.44
C CYS A 21 -4.90 -18.77 22.99
N VAL A 22 -3.91 -18.02 23.48
CA VAL A 22 -2.49 -18.24 23.16
C VAL A 22 -2.02 -19.56 23.75
N GLU A 23 -2.37 -19.84 25.00
CA GLU A 23 -2.04 -21.11 25.69
C GLU A 23 -2.66 -22.31 24.98
N LEU A 24 -3.92 -22.25 24.58
CA LEU A 24 -4.58 -23.31 23.81
C LEU A 24 -3.88 -23.57 22.47
N LEU A 25 -3.51 -22.53 21.75
CA LEU A 25 -2.77 -22.66 20.50
C LEU A 25 -1.38 -23.26 20.71
N ARG A 26 -0.67 -22.82 21.76
CA ARG A 26 0.63 -23.39 22.12
C ARG A 26 0.52 -24.87 22.48
N LYS A 27 -0.38 -25.24 23.38
CA LYS A 27 -0.61 -26.65 23.79
C LYS A 27 -1.00 -27.52 22.60
N LYS A 28 -1.86 -27.02 21.71
CA LYS A 28 -2.37 -27.80 20.57
C LYS A 28 -1.37 -27.97 19.45
N TYR A 29 -0.58 -26.95 19.11
CA TYR A 29 0.19 -26.91 17.88
C TYR A 29 1.72 -26.75 18.07
N LEU A 30 2.18 -26.13 19.16
CA LEU A 30 3.59 -25.77 19.33
C LEU A 30 4.32 -26.68 20.32
N GLY A 31 3.68 -27.08 21.43
CA GLY A 31 4.40 -27.65 22.58
C GLY A 31 5.43 -26.64 23.10
N ASN A 32 6.70 -27.04 23.16
CA ASN A 32 7.82 -26.18 23.56
C ASN A 32 8.54 -25.49 22.39
N ARG A 33 8.03 -25.63 21.15
CA ARG A 33 8.68 -25.10 19.95
C ARG A 33 8.13 -23.72 19.57
N SER A 34 8.95 -22.91 18.91
CA SER A 34 8.47 -21.70 18.23
C SER A 34 7.67 -22.06 16.98
N ILE A 35 6.72 -21.19 16.58
CA ILE A 35 5.94 -21.36 15.34
C ILE A 35 6.86 -21.40 14.12
N PHE A 36 8.04 -20.82 14.19
CA PHE A 36 9.03 -20.79 13.09
C PHE A 36 9.74 -22.14 12.90
N GLN A 37 9.74 -22.99 13.93
CA GLN A 37 10.30 -24.35 13.88
C GLN A 37 9.27 -25.41 13.41
N ILE A 38 8.00 -25.03 13.20
CA ILE A 38 6.96 -25.97 12.78
C ILE A 38 7.06 -26.26 11.30
N THR A 39 7.25 -27.54 10.94
CA THR A 39 7.29 -28.02 9.55
C THR A 39 5.93 -28.50 9.06
N ARG A 40 5.09 -29.05 9.94
CA ARG A 40 3.76 -29.55 9.60
C ARG A 40 2.79 -28.41 9.33
N THR A 41 2.11 -28.44 8.18
CA THR A 41 1.14 -27.43 7.73
C THR A 41 -0.31 -27.82 8.03
N SER A 42 -0.57 -28.95 8.69
CA SER A 42 -1.90 -29.41 9.08
C SER A 42 -2.48 -28.60 10.25
N GLY A 43 -3.79 -28.43 10.26
CA GLY A 43 -4.49 -27.72 11.33
C GLY A 43 -5.70 -26.94 10.84
N SER A 44 -6.29 -26.14 11.72
CA SER A 44 -7.43 -25.26 11.39
C SER A 44 -7.06 -24.26 10.30
N GLN A 45 -8.07 -23.70 9.63
CA GLN A 45 -7.86 -22.65 8.63
C GLN A 45 -7.09 -21.45 9.21
N PHE A 46 -7.41 -21.05 10.43
CA PHE A 46 -6.70 -19.99 11.15
C PHE A 46 -5.22 -20.34 11.35
N TRP A 47 -4.91 -21.56 11.84
CA TRP A 47 -3.54 -22.00 12.05
C TRP A 47 -2.74 -22.05 10.74
N ARG A 48 -3.32 -22.61 9.69
CA ARG A 48 -2.71 -22.59 8.33
C ARG A 48 -2.46 -21.17 7.83
N GLY A 49 -3.38 -20.24 8.13
CA GLY A 49 -3.20 -18.82 7.82
C GLY A 49 -1.99 -18.21 8.53
N LEU A 50 -1.76 -18.52 9.81
CA LEU A 50 -0.59 -18.07 10.57
C LEU A 50 0.70 -18.63 9.98
N LEU A 51 0.73 -19.92 9.66
CA LEU A 51 1.91 -20.55 9.04
C LEU A 51 2.22 -19.95 7.65
N ALA A 52 1.20 -19.62 6.87
CA ALA A 52 1.37 -19.02 5.55
C ALA A 52 2.00 -17.64 5.59
N ILE A 53 1.74 -16.85 6.65
CA ILE A 53 2.24 -15.46 6.75
C ILE A 53 3.53 -15.34 7.56
N ARG A 54 4.03 -16.40 8.20
CA ARG A 54 5.17 -16.32 9.12
C ARG A 54 6.43 -15.74 8.48
N HIS A 55 6.68 -16.02 7.19
CA HIS A 55 7.83 -15.48 6.46
C HIS A 55 7.79 -13.95 6.30
N TRP A 56 6.60 -13.34 6.29
CA TRP A 56 6.46 -11.90 6.31
C TRP A 56 6.82 -11.29 7.66
N PHE A 57 6.44 -11.96 8.73
CA PHE A 57 6.76 -11.55 10.10
C PHE A 57 8.26 -11.68 10.38
N GLN A 58 8.91 -12.74 9.89
CA GLN A 58 10.36 -12.94 10.05
C GLN A 58 11.21 -11.79 9.53
N ARG A 59 10.73 -11.01 8.54
CA ARG A 59 11.47 -9.87 7.99
C ARG A 59 11.74 -8.74 8.99
N GLY A 60 10.90 -8.60 10.00
CA GLY A 60 11.07 -7.60 11.05
C GLY A 60 11.34 -8.19 12.43
N ARG A 61 11.35 -9.52 12.55
CA ARG A 61 11.62 -10.23 13.79
C ARG A 61 13.11 -10.32 14.03
N THR A 62 13.57 -9.82 15.15
CA THR A 62 14.92 -10.04 15.67
C THR A 62 14.81 -10.61 17.07
N VAL A 63 15.85 -11.25 17.56
CA VAL A 63 15.83 -11.87 18.86
C VAL A 63 17.11 -11.50 19.64
N LYS A 64 16.92 -11.08 20.87
CA LYS A 64 18.00 -11.01 21.85
C LYS A 64 18.10 -12.36 22.50
N ILE A 65 19.17 -13.07 22.12
CA ILE A 65 19.37 -14.45 22.57
C ILE A 65 19.73 -14.48 24.06
N ARG A 66 19.22 -15.51 24.74
CA ARG A 66 19.60 -15.91 26.10
C ARG A 66 19.96 -17.39 26.10
N SER A 67 18.99 -18.30 26.25
CA SER A 67 19.31 -19.73 26.20
C SER A 67 19.53 -20.25 24.78
N GLY A 68 18.89 -19.67 23.79
CA GLY A 68 18.92 -20.13 22.40
C GLY A 68 18.13 -21.41 22.12
N ALA A 69 17.38 -21.92 23.10
CA ALA A 69 16.64 -23.18 22.96
C ALA A 69 15.52 -23.13 21.90
N GLN A 70 14.86 -21.98 21.77
CA GLN A 70 13.75 -21.77 20.84
C GLN A 70 14.17 -21.13 19.51
N MET A 71 15.46 -20.84 19.33
CA MET A 71 16.01 -20.18 18.14
C MET A 71 16.63 -21.17 17.19
N SER A 72 16.22 -21.13 15.93
CA SER A 72 16.90 -21.87 14.87
C SER A 72 18.24 -21.22 14.55
N PHE A 73 19.32 -21.99 14.61
CA PHE A 73 20.66 -21.52 14.35
C PHE A 73 20.77 -20.87 12.96
N TRP A 74 20.22 -21.48 11.94
CA TRP A 74 20.33 -21.04 10.55
C TRP A 74 19.24 -20.11 10.08
N HIS A 75 17.99 -20.25 10.60
CA HIS A 75 16.81 -19.63 10.00
C HIS A 75 16.35 -18.34 10.70
N ASP A 76 16.68 -18.16 11.95
CA ASP A 76 16.32 -16.97 12.69
C ASP A 76 17.40 -15.89 12.61
N THR A 77 16.99 -14.62 12.70
CA THR A 77 17.92 -13.49 12.80
C THR A 77 18.23 -13.25 14.27
N TRP A 78 19.27 -13.86 14.77
CA TRP A 78 19.74 -13.77 16.16
C TRP A 78 21.18 -13.24 16.27
N LEU A 79 21.95 -13.32 15.19
CA LEU A 79 23.29 -12.77 15.06
C LEU A 79 23.33 -11.91 13.79
N GLY A 80 23.80 -10.69 13.89
CA GLY A 80 23.84 -9.75 12.76
C GLY A 80 22.47 -9.24 12.31
N ASN A 81 22.35 -8.92 11.02
CA ASN A 81 21.18 -8.27 10.44
C ASN A 81 20.34 -9.19 9.54
N CYS A 82 20.78 -10.42 9.32
CA CYS A 82 20.07 -11.41 8.50
C CYS A 82 20.28 -12.82 9.08
N PRO A 83 19.43 -13.81 8.69
CA PRO A 83 19.63 -15.21 9.06
C PRO A 83 20.99 -15.74 8.54
N LEU A 84 21.68 -16.54 9.36
CA LEU A 84 22.99 -17.10 9.00
C LEU A 84 22.99 -17.89 7.68
N LYS A 85 21.88 -18.56 7.34
CA LYS A 85 21.70 -19.25 6.06
C LYS A 85 21.84 -18.36 4.83
N LEU A 86 21.61 -17.04 4.96
CA LEU A 86 21.76 -16.09 3.86
C LEU A 86 23.18 -15.52 3.80
N GLU A 87 23.82 -15.37 4.94
CA GLU A 87 25.19 -14.86 5.03
C GLU A 87 26.23 -15.95 4.70
N PHE A 88 25.95 -17.20 5.10
CA PHE A 88 26.80 -18.38 4.93
C PHE A 88 26.07 -19.48 4.11
N ASP A 89 25.57 -19.11 2.93
CA ASP A 89 24.69 -19.97 2.13
C ASP A 89 25.39 -21.28 1.68
N GLN A 90 26.70 -21.23 1.44
CA GLN A 90 27.49 -22.40 1.06
C GLN A 90 27.60 -23.38 2.23
N LEU A 91 27.90 -22.91 3.43
CA LEU A 91 27.97 -23.76 4.63
C LEU A 91 26.60 -24.38 4.95
N TYR A 92 25.53 -23.58 4.85
CA TYR A 92 24.17 -24.05 5.10
C TYR A 92 23.78 -25.26 4.23
N LYS A 93 24.16 -25.29 2.96
CA LYS A 93 23.85 -26.38 2.03
C LYS A 93 24.38 -27.75 2.50
N PHE A 94 25.52 -27.75 3.19
CA PHE A 94 26.22 -28.96 3.64
C PHE A 94 26.07 -29.21 5.13
N TYR A 95 25.41 -28.33 5.87
CA TYR A 95 25.20 -28.48 7.29
C TYR A 95 24.38 -29.75 7.61
N ARG A 96 24.76 -30.47 8.66
CA ARG A 96 24.17 -31.79 8.98
C ARG A 96 22.71 -31.68 9.43
N ASP A 97 22.44 -30.76 10.37
CA ASP A 97 21.09 -30.53 10.90
C ASP A 97 20.64 -29.06 10.69
N PRO A 98 19.99 -28.75 9.55
CA PRO A 98 19.52 -27.39 9.26
C PRO A 98 18.51 -26.82 10.26
N HIS A 99 17.94 -27.69 11.12
CA HIS A 99 16.92 -27.31 12.11
C HIS A 99 17.45 -27.21 13.55
N ALA A 100 18.76 -27.41 13.75
CA ALA A 100 19.37 -27.29 15.07
C ALA A 100 19.06 -25.93 15.71
N SER A 101 18.85 -25.93 17.04
CA SER A 101 18.73 -24.71 17.82
C SER A 101 20.11 -24.12 18.12
N VAL A 102 20.14 -22.85 18.50
CA VAL A 102 21.39 -22.20 18.92
C VAL A 102 21.97 -22.86 20.16
N GLU A 103 21.12 -23.26 21.11
CA GLU A 103 21.53 -24.03 22.29
C GLU A 103 22.21 -25.34 21.93
N GLN A 104 21.70 -26.08 20.94
CA GLN A 104 22.31 -27.33 20.50
C GLN A 104 23.69 -27.12 19.86
N VAL A 105 23.91 -26.01 19.18
CA VAL A 105 25.19 -25.70 18.52
C VAL A 105 26.21 -25.10 19.51
N MET A 106 25.77 -24.36 20.52
CA MET A 106 26.65 -23.56 21.39
C MET A 106 26.51 -23.85 22.89
N GLY A 107 25.47 -24.60 23.30
CA GLY A 107 25.12 -24.76 24.73
C GLY A 107 26.07 -25.59 25.59
N SER A 108 26.94 -26.38 24.96
CA SER A 108 27.95 -27.22 25.69
C SER A 108 29.26 -26.47 26.00
N GLY A 109 29.34 -25.16 25.79
CA GLY A 109 30.59 -24.40 25.91
C GLY A 109 31.58 -24.61 24.77
N HIS A 110 31.24 -25.47 23.83
CA HIS A 110 31.98 -25.71 22.60
C HIS A 110 31.06 -25.52 21.40
N ILE A 111 31.57 -24.86 20.35
CA ILE A 111 30.83 -24.66 19.11
C ILE A 111 30.83 -25.96 18.30
N GLN A 112 29.66 -26.59 18.15
CA GLN A 112 29.48 -27.87 17.45
C GLN A 112 28.89 -27.62 16.07
N VAL A 113 29.74 -27.34 15.08
CA VAL A 113 29.32 -27.16 13.69
C VAL A 113 29.71 -28.41 12.90
N GLU A 114 28.70 -29.22 12.53
CA GLU A 114 28.90 -30.50 11.81
C GLU A 114 28.43 -30.40 10.38
N PHE A 115 29.26 -30.88 9.44
CA PHE A 115 28.94 -30.93 8.02
C PHE A 115 28.82 -32.34 7.50
N ARG A 116 28.03 -32.54 6.45
CA ARG A 116 27.80 -33.86 5.81
C ARG A 116 29.01 -34.36 5.03
N ARG A 117 29.95 -33.50 4.68
CA ARG A 117 31.19 -33.80 3.95
C ARG A 117 32.31 -32.87 4.42
N SER A 118 33.53 -33.20 4.02
CA SER A 118 34.68 -32.31 4.21
C SER A 118 34.50 -31.01 3.42
N LEU A 119 34.91 -29.91 4.02
CA LEU A 119 34.85 -28.58 3.43
C LEU A 119 36.05 -28.38 2.47
N ASN A 120 35.81 -27.66 1.37
CA ASN A 120 36.88 -27.17 0.53
C ASN A 120 37.58 -25.93 1.18
N GLN A 121 38.65 -25.43 0.59
CA GLN A 121 39.44 -24.35 1.16
C GLN A 121 38.66 -23.05 1.35
N GLN A 122 37.72 -22.73 0.44
CA GLN A 122 36.87 -21.54 0.52
C GLN A 122 35.80 -21.70 1.60
N GLU A 123 35.13 -22.83 1.62
CA GLU A 123 34.13 -23.19 2.64
C GLU A 123 34.76 -23.23 4.04
N PHE A 124 35.99 -23.69 4.14
CA PHE A 124 36.75 -23.70 5.39
C PHE A 124 36.97 -22.28 5.92
N ARG A 125 37.38 -21.33 5.07
CA ARG A 125 37.54 -19.91 5.44
C ARG A 125 36.22 -19.28 5.89
N GLU A 126 35.09 -19.63 5.21
CA GLU A 126 33.76 -19.17 5.65
C GLU A 126 33.40 -19.76 7.02
N CYS A 127 33.75 -21.02 7.27
CA CYS A 127 33.55 -21.67 8.56
C CYS A 127 34.39 -21.00 9.67
N GLU A 128 35.64 -20.69 9.42
CA GLU A 128 36.49 -19.93 10.36
C GLU A 128 35.85 -18.60 10.71
N ARG A 129 35.38 -17.83 9.71
CA ARG A 129 34.70 -16.56 9.91
C ARG A 129 33.38 -16.74 10.73
N LEU A 130 32.61 -17.80 10.47
CA LEU A 130 31.40 -18.12 11.26
C LEU A 130 31.79 -18.40 12.70
N VAL A 131 32.78 -19.26 12.95
CA VAL A 131 33.24 -19.62 14.29
C VAL A 131 33.76 -18.38 15.04
N GLU A 132 34.53 -17.51 14.37
CA GLU A 132 34.98 -16.23 14.94
C GLU A 132 33.82 -15.37 15.42
N LEU A 133 32.76 -15.21 14.60
CA LEU A 133 31.56 -14.46 15.00
C LEU A 133 30.86 -15.10 16.19
N LEU A 134 30.83 -16.42 16.27
CA LEU A 134 30.20 -17.16 17.37
C LEU A 134 30.96 -17.04 18.68
N THR A 135 32.29 -16.84 18.68
CA THR A 135 33.09 -16.65 19.90
C THR A 135 32.70 -15.41 20.69
N PHE A 136 32.12 -14.39 20.02
CA PHE A 136 31.65 -13.18 20.71
C PHE A 136 30.24 -13.33 21.33
N VAL A 137 29.60 -14.47 21.15
CA VAL A 137 28.26 -14.73 21.69
C VAL A 137 28.34 -15.60 22.92
N SER A 138 27.81 -15.11 24.03
CA SER A 138 27.64 -15.88 25.27
C SER A 138 26.16 -16.19 25.47
N LEU A 139 25.83 -17.47 25.65
CA LEU A 139 24.49 -17.88 26.05
C LEU A 139 24.33 -17.71 27.57
N GLY A 140 23.14 -17.29 27.98
CA GLY A 140 22.75 -17.11 29.39
C GLY A 140 21.52 -17.93 29.71
N GLU A 141 21.09 -17.84 30.94
CA GLU A 141 19.86 -18.48 31.40
C GLU A 141 18.60 -17.66 31.05
N GLY A 142 17.50 -18.33 30.84
CA GLY A 142 16.19 -17.74 30.63
C GLY A 142 15.73 -17.75 29.17
N ARG A 143 14.52 -17.23 28.95
CA ARG A 143 13.91 -17.22 27.59
C ARG A 143 14.52 -16.15 26.69
N ASP A 144 14.65 -16.47 25.43
CA ASP A 144 15.01 -15.55 24.37
C ASP A 144 13.96 -14.44 24.22
N ILE A 145 14.39 -13.21 23.98
CA ILE A 145 13.49 -12.05 23.91
C ILE A 145 13.28 -11.66 22.46
N MET A 146 12.05 -11.83 21.96
CA MET A 146 11.67 -11.36 20.66
C MET A 146 11.63 -9.82 20.63
N CYS A 147 12.24 -9.23 19.63
CA CYS A 147 12.22 -7.81 19.35
C CYS A 147 11.71 -7.57 17.93
N TRP A 148 11.16 -6.39 17.71
CA TRP A 148 10.67 -5.97 16.39
C TRP A 148 11.52 -4.85 15.82
N ALA A 149 12.35 -5.15 14.81
CA ALA A 149 13.32 -4.21 14.24
C ALA A 149 12.68 -3.04 13.45
N LEU A 150 11.43 -3.21 12.96
CA LEU A 150 10.74 -2.19 12.16
C LEU A 150 10.10 -1.07 12.99
N GLU A 151 10.25 -1.09 14.33
CA GLU A 151 9.72 -0.07 15.24
C GLU A 151 10.77 0.28 16.29
N LYS A 152 10.93 1.57 16.58
CA LYS A 152 11.90 2.05 17.59
C LYS A 152 11.60 1.51 19.00
N SER A 153 10.34 1.22 19.30
CA SER A 153 9.90 0.64 20.58
C SER A 153 10.31 -0.82 20.77
N GLY A 154 10.79 -1.48 19.70
CA GLY A 154 11.08 -2.91 19.72
C GLY A 154 9.84 -3.81 19.79
N LYS A 155 8.61 -3.23 19.75
CA LYS A 155 7.33 -3.94 19.80
C LYS A 155 6.68 -3.96 18.44
N TYR A 156 6.01 -5.06 18.11
CA TYR A 156 5.28 -5.20 16.85
C TYR A 156 4.15 -4.16 16.74
N SER A 157 4.04 -3.55 15.58
CA SER A 157 2.85 -2.80 15.17
C SER A 157 2.41 -3.20 13.77
N THR A 158 1.08 -3.35 13.57
CA THR A 158 0.48 -3.59 12.25
C THR A 158 0.89 -2.53 11.24
N ARG A 159 1.08 -1.29 11.71
CA ARG A 159 1.50 -0.15 10.89
C ARG A 159 2.91 -0.33 10.34
N SER A 160 3.86 -0.79 11.17
CA SER A 160 5.26 -0.95 10.76
C SER A 160 5.40 -2.07 9.72
N LEU A 161 4.75 -3.23 9.96
CA LEU A 161 4.73 -4.31 8.98
C LEU A 161 4.01 -3.89 7.70
N TYR A 162 2.87 -3.19 7.79
CA TYR A 162 2.16 -2.69 6.60
C TYR A 162 3.05 -1.77 5.76
N LYS A 163 3.75 -0.84 6.40
CA LYS A 163 4.72 0.04 5.71
C LYS A 163 5.82 -0.77 5.00
N ALA A 164 6.38 -1.78 5.67
CA ALA A 164 7.42 -2.62 5.08
C ALA A 164 6.92 -3.45 3.90
N LEU A 165 5.68 -3.98 3.98
CA LEU A 165 5.09 -4.79 2.92
C LEU A 165 4.59 -3.97 1.72
N THR A 166 4.11 -2.75 1.96
CA THR A 166 3.61 -1.86 0.89
C THR A 166 4.70 -0.98 0.31
N PHE A 167 5.94 -1.19 0.74
CA PHE A 167 7.10 -0.45 0.30
C PHE A 167 6.87 1.07 0.28
N GLY A 168 7.03 1.71 1.45
CA GLY A 168 6.89 3.16 1.60
C GLY A 168 7.98 4.00 0.91
N GLY A 169 8.76 3.45 -0.03
CA GLY A 169 9.89 4.13 -0.65
C GLY A 169 9.52 5.02 -1.85
N VAL A 170 8.47 4.68 -2.59
CA VAL A 170 7.99 5.50 -3.71
C VAL A 170 6.64 6.11 -3.37
N GLU A 171 6.65 7.38 -2.98
CA GLU A 171 5.41 8.14 -2.76
C GLU A 171 4.78 8.48 -4.12
N ASN A 172 3.55 8.02 -4.34
CA ASN A 172 2.77 8.44 -5.50
C ASN A 172 2.23 9.86 -5.24
N LYS A 173 2.90 10.87 -5.81
CA LYS A 173 2.55 12.28 -5.66
C LYS A 173 1.13 12.60 -6.14
N PHE A 174 0.63 11.88 -7.15
CA PHE A 174 -0.73 12.06 -7.67
C PHE A 174 -1.76 11.65 -6.62
N LEU A 175 -1.64 10.44 -6.09
CA LEU A 175 -2.56 9.96 -5.03
C LEU A 175 -2.47 10.83 -3.77
N MET A 176 -1.26 11.24 -3.37
CA MET A 176 -1.11 12.16 -2.24
C MET A 176 -1.82 13.50 -2.49
N GLY A 177 -1.77 14.03 -3.72
CA GLY A 177 -2.49 15.23 -4.12
C GLY A 177 -4.00 15.08 -3.92
N ILE A 178 -4.58 13.98 -4.41
CA ILE A 178 -6.02 13.67 -4.26
C ILE A 178 -6.42 13.62 -2.79
N TRP A 179 -5.69 12.82 -1.96
CA TRP A 179 -6.03 12.62 -0.55
C TRP A 179 -5.79 13.84 0.34
N LYS A 180 -4.89 14.75 -0.04
CA LYS A 180 -4.64 16.00 0.67
C LYS A 180 -5.60 17.13 0.29
N THR A 181 -6.28 17.03 -0.84
CA THR A 181 -7.22 18.05 -1.31
C THR A 181 -8.52 17.98 -0.49
N ARG A 182 -9.01 19.15 -0.08
CA ARG A 182 -10.20 19.31 0.76
C ARG A 182 -11.49 19.29 -0.05
N ILE A 183 -11.78 18.14 -0.66
CA ILE A 183 -13.03 17.85 -1.38
C ILE A 183 -13.80 16.75 -0.62
N PRO A 184 -15.10 16.55 -0.88
CA PRO A 184 -15.86 15.48 -0.23
C PRO A 184 -15.21 14.11 -0.45
N LEU A 185 -15.23 13.26 0.56
CA LEU A 185 -14.58 11.92 0.51
C LEU A 185 -15.04 11.08 -0.69
N LYS A 186 -16.33 11.12 -1.04
CA LYS A 186 -16.85 10.42 -2.22
C LYS A 186 -16.17 10.85 -3.52
N ILE A 187 -15.74 12.11 -3.60
CA ILE A 187 -15.05 12.66 -4.77
C ILE A 187 -13.58 12.27 -4.76
N GLN A 188 -12.93 12.21 -3.60
CA GLN A 188 -11.57 11.66 -3.48
C GLN A 188 -11.54 10.21 -3.94
N ILE A 189 -12.53 9.39 -3.52
CA ILE A 189 -12.68 8.00 -3.96
C ILE A 189 -12.93 7.94 -5.47
N PHE A 190 -13.80 8.79 -6.01
CA PHE A 190 -14.05 8.87 -7.45
C PHE A 190 -12.77 9.18 -8.23
N LEU A 191 -11.99 10.20 -7.84
CA LEU A 191 -10.73 10.53 -8.49
C LEU A 191 -9.69 9.39 -8.38
N TRP A 192 -9.67 8.70 -7.24
CA TRP A 192 -8.86 7.50 -7.08
C TRP A 192 -9.30 6.38 -8.04
N MET A 193 -10.60 6.20 -8.25
CA MET A 193 -11.13 5.24 -9.23
C MET A 193 -10.79 5.66 -10.66
N VAL A 194 -10.85 6.95 -10.99
CA VAL A 194 -10.44 7.49 -12.30
C VAL A 194 -8.94 7.21 -12.54
N TYR A 195 -8.09 7.52 -11.56
CA TYR A 195 -6.65 7.25 -11.64
C TYR A 195 -6.32 5.78 -11.93
N HIS A 196 -7.10 4.85 -11.39
CA HIS A 196 -6.92 3.41 -11.60
C HIS A 196 -7.75 2.85 -12.76
N ASP A 197 -8.39 3.70 -13.57
CA ASP A 197 -9.33 3.31 -14.65
C ASP A 197 -10.39 2.32 -14.16
N ARG A 198 -11.03 2.60 -13.02
CA ARG A 198 -12.03 1.73 -12.36
C ARG A 198 -13.43 2.33 -12.26
N ILE A 199 -13.68 3.50 -12.86
CA ILE A 199 -15.04 4.02 -12.98
C ILE A 199 -15.86 3.13 -13.93
N GLN A 200 -17.17 3.12 -13.77
CA GLN A 200 -18.06 2.27 -14.56
C GLN A 200 -18.35 2.88 -15.95
N ALA A 201 -17.28 3.18 -16.71
CA ALA A 201 -17.36 3.40 -18.15
C ALA A 201 -17.72 2.09 -18.85
N VAL A 202 -18.31 2.16 -20.05
CA VAL A 202 -18.78 0.96 -20.75
C VAL A 202 -17.68 -0.07 -20.98
N VAL A 203 -16.48 0.36 -21.33
CA VAL A 203 -15.32 -0.55 -21.50
C VAL A 203 -15.02 -1.33 -20.21
N GLN A 204 -15.18 -0.71 -19.04
CA GLN A 204 -14.98 -1.38 -17.76
C GLN A 204 -16.15 -2.31 -17.38
N LEU A 205 -17.37 -1.97 -17.80
CA LEU A 205 -18.54 -2.82 -17.65
C LEU A 205 -18.46 -4.07 -18.53
N LYS A 206 -17.94 -3.94 -19.76
CA LYS A 206 -17.70 -5.08 -20.67
C LYS A 206 -16.72 -6.10 -20.06
N LYS A 207 -15.68 -5.68 -19.36
CA LYS A 207 -14.79 -6.59 -18.62
C LYS A 207 -15.51 -7.40 -17.52
N ARG A 208 -16.74 -7.01 -17.17
CA ARG A 208 -17.62 -7.68 -16.18
C ARG A 208 -18.81 -8.37 -16.82
N ASN A 209 -18.70 -8.72 -18.12
CA ASN A 209 -19.74 -9.42 -18.90
C ASN A 209 -21.06 -8.63 -19.04
N TRP A 210 -20.99 -7.28 -19.08
CA TRP A 210 -22.16 -6.48 -19.42
C TRP A 210 -22.37 -6.43 -20.94
N ASP A 211 -23.60 -6.70 -21.43
CA ASP A 211 -23.90 -6.89 -22.86
C ASP A 211 -24.33 -5.62 -23.61
N GLY A 212 -24.43 -4.46 -22.95
CA GLY A 212 -24.86 -3.20 -23.59
C GLY A 212 -23.92 -2.69 -24.69
N ALA A 213 -24.35 -1.68 -25.40
CA ALA A 213 -23.57 -1.00 -26.46
C ALA A 213 -22.29 -0.39 -25.90
N VAL A 214 -21.21 -0.36 -26.69
CA VAL A 214 -19.90 0.20 -26.28
C VAL A 214 -19.76 1.69 -26.57
N GLU A 215 -20.67 2.23 -27.33
CA GLU A 215 -20.66 3.61 -27.81
C GLU A 215 -21.17 4.59 -26.74
N CYS A 216 -20.53 5.75 -26.68
CA CYS A 216 -20.96 6.88 -25.88
C CYS A 216 -22.32 7.41 -26.42
N LYS A 217 -23.32 7.49 -25.56
CA LYS A 217 -24.67 8.00 -25.93
C LYS A 217 -24.69 9.48 -26.34
N LEU A 218 -23.58 10.23 -26.11
CA LEU A 218 -23.47 11.64 -26.47
C LEU A 218 -22.89 11.87 -27.88
N CYS A 219 -21.96 11.01 -28.34
CA CYS A 219 -21.24 11.26 -29.58
C CYS A 219 -21.02 10.04 -30.47
N GLY A 220 -21.35 8.82 -30.00
CA GLY A 220 -21.19 7.58 -30.76
C GLY A 220 -19.79 6.94 -30.69
N GLU A 221 -18.80 7.61 -30.15
CA GLU A 221 -17.45 7.07 -29.99
C GLU A 221 -17.35 6.03 -28.88
N ILE A 222 -16.30 5.22 -28.84
CA ILE A 222 -16.08 4.22 -27.79
C ILE A 222 -15.98 4.89 -26.41
N GLU A 223 -16.84 4.45 -25.47
CA GLU A 223 -16.92 5.04 -24.14
C GLU A 223 -15.85 4.49 -23.20
N THR A 224 -14.69 5.14 -23.13
CA THR A 224 -13.64 4.94 -22.13
C THR A 224 -13.77 5.95 -20.98
N SER A 225 -13.02 5.76 -19.90
CA SER A 225 -12.93 6.74 -18.80
C SER A 225 -12.39 8.09 -19.27
N ASP A 226 -11.32 8.07 -20.06
CA ASP A 226 -10.73 9.30 -20.63
C ASP A 226 -11.65 9.94 -21.67
N HIS A 227 -12.40 9.13 -22.47
CA HIS A 227 -13.38 9.68 -23.38
C HIS A 227 -14.44 10.50 -22.64
N ILE A 228 -15.11 9.91 -21.65
CA ILE A 228 -16.18 10.60 -20.89
C ILE A 228 -15.67 11.89 -20.24
N LEU A 229 -14.47 11.85 -19.68
CA LEU A 229 -13.97 12.92 -18.82
C LEU A 229 -13.12 13.97 -19.54
N PHE A 230 -12.58 13.66 -20.74
CA PHE A 230 -11.63 14.54 -21.43
C PHE A 230 -11.87 14.68 -22.93
N GLN A 231 -12.38 13.66 -23.63
CA GLN A 231 -12.38 13.60 -25.09
C GLN A 231 -13.78 13.76 -25.72
N CYS A 232 -14.83 13.44 -24.97
CA CYS A 232 -16.20 13.65 -25.43
C CYS A 232 -16.45 15.14 -25.72
N PRO A 233 -17.23 15.51 -26.77
CA PRO A 233 -17.52 16.91 -27.08
C PRO A 233 -18.02 17.74 -25.89
N VAL A 234 -18.84 17.16 -25.01
CA VAL A 234 -19.28 17.83 -23.77
C VAL A 234 -18.11 18.10 -22.81
N ALA A 235 -17.19 17.14 -22.70
CA ALA A 235 -16.00 17.31 -21.87
C ALA A 235 -15.05 18.35 -22.48
N LEU A 236 -14.79 18.26 -23.77
CA LEU A 236 -13.96 19.24 -24.50
C LEU A 236 -14.48 20.66 -24.36
N PHE A 237 -15.80 20.86 -24.49
CA PHE A 237 -16.43 22.15 -24.26
C PHE A 237 -16.07 22.72 -22.88
N LEU A 238 -16.24 21.93 -21.81
CA LEU A 238 -15.92 22.36 -20.46
C LEU A 238 -14.42 22.65 -20.28
N TRP A 239 -13.55 21.80 -20.80
CA TRP A 239 -12.10 22.00 -20.69
C TRP A 239 -11.59 23.19 -21.50
N VAL A 240 -12.12 23.43 -22.70
CA VAL A 240 -11.82 24.62 -23.50
C VAL A 240 -12.29 25.89 -22.79
N PHE A 241 -13.49 25.87 -22.24
CA PHE A 241 -14.00 26.98 -21.39
C PHE A 241 -13.07 27.27 -20.22
N LEU A 242 -12.67 26.25 -19.43
CA LEU A 242 -11.75 26.43 -18.30
C LEU A 242 -10.37 26.93 -18.76
N LYS A 243 -9.87 26.41 -19.89
CA LYS A 243 -8.62 26.88 -20.49
C LYS A 243 -8.69 28.39 -20.80
N GLN A 244 -9.75 28.84 -21.45
CA GLN A 244 -9.93 30.25 -21.83
C GLN A 244 -10.10 31.14 -20.59
N THR A 245 -10.95 30.74 -19.62
CA THR A 245 -11.20 31.48 -18.40
C THR A 245 -9.95 31.68 -17.56
N PHE A 246 -9.10 30.66 -17.43
CA PHE A 246 -7.92 30.70 -16.57
C PHE A 246 -6.58 30.87 -17.31
N GLY A 247 -6.60 31.08 -18.63
CA GLY A 247 -5.41 31.29 -19.42
C GLY A 247 -4.45 30.11 -19.45
N TRP A 248 -4.96 28.86 -19.42
CA TRP A 248 -4.09 27.69 -19.47
C TRP A 248 -3.47 27.52 -20.87
N ALA A 249 -2.21 27.05 -20.92
CA ALA A 249 -1.53 26.80 -22.18
C ALA A 249 -2.23 25.68 -23.01
N ALA A 250 -2.68 24.63 -22.33
CA ALA A 250 -3.39 23.51 -22.95
C ALA A 250 -4.48 22.99 -22.00
N TYR A 251 -5.50 22.34 -22.58
CA TYR A 251 -6.46 21.55 -21.80
C TYR A 251 -5.98 20.09 -21.68
N PRO A 252 -6.36 19.37 -20.60
CA PRO A 252 -5.91 18.00 -20.39
C PRO A 252 -6.62 17.03 -21.34
N SER A 253 -5.88 16.07 -21.90
CA SER A 253 -6.42 15.00 -22.76
C SER A 253 -6.71 13.70 -22.03
N SER A 254 -6.20 13.58 -20.79
CA SER A 254 -6.38 12.41 -19.91
C SER A 254 -6.21 12.83 -18.45
N PHE A 255 -6.58 11.91 -17.53
CA PHE A 255 -6.36 12.15 -16.10
C PHE A 255 -4.88 12.23 -15.73
N GLY A 256 -4.02 11.43 -16.39
CA GLY A 256 -2.57 11.50 -16.21
C GLY A 256 -2.02 12.87 -16.59
N ALA A 257 -2.36 13.37 -17.78
CA ALA A 257 -1.96 14.69 -18.27
C ALA A 257 -2.45 15.82 -17.35
N LEU A 258 -3.68 15.73 -16.82
CA LEU A 258 -4.20 16.67 -15.82
C LEU A 258 -3.34 16.72 -14.58
N MET A 259 -3.04 15.55 -13.99
CA MET A 259 -2.26 15.46 -12.76
C MET A 259 -0.81 15.90 -12.94
N GLU A 260 -0.20 15.59 -14.07
CA GLU A 260 1.15 16.06 -14.43
C GLU A 260 1.19 17.58 -14.54
N ASN A 261 0.26 18.19 -15.27
CA ASN A 261 0.15 19.65 -15.39
C ASN A 261 -0.03 20.33 -14.04
N LEU A 262 -0.87 19.77 -13.16
CA LEU A 262 -1.11 20.31 -11.82
C LEU A 262 0.11 20.20 -10.91
N LEU A 263 0.91 19.14 -11.04
CA LEU A 263 2.08 18.90 -10.19
C LEU A 263 3.34 19.60 -10.69
N LEU A 264 3.55 19.66 -12.02
CA LEU A 264 4.74 20.22 -12.62
C LEU A 264 4.67 21.74 -12.69
N ASN A 265 3.51 22.30 -13.09
CA ASN A 265 3.36 23.72 -13.38
C ASN A 265 2.93 24.55 -12.15
N ASN A 266 2.42 23.94 -11.09
CA ASN A 266 1.88 24.64 -9.92
C ASN A 266 2.50 24.10 -8.62
N LYS A 267 3.64 24.66 -8.19
CA LYS A 267 4.24 24.32 -6.90
C LYS A 267 3.38 24.86 -5.74
N GLY A 268 2.89 23.96 -4.88
CA GLY A 268 2.32 24.33 -3.60
C GLY A 268 0.79 24.53 -3.59
N ARG A 269 0.32 25.62 -2.92
CA ARG A 269 -1.10 25.86 -2.60
C ARG A 269 -2.00 26.07 -3.81
N VAL A 270 -1.49 26.65 -4.88
CA VAL A 270 -2.26 26.90 -6.12
C VAL A 270 -2.68 25.59 -6.77
N SER A 271 -1.82 24.59 -6.75
CA SER A 271 -2.12 23.25 -7.26
C SER A 271 -3.36 22.61 -6.60
N HIS A 272 -3.54 22.77 -5.29
CA HIS A 272 -4.70 22.24 -4.58
C HIS A 272 -6.03 22.92 -4.96
N LEU A 273 -6.02 24.21 -5.26
CA LEU A 273 -7.22 24.92 -5.71
C LEU A 273 -7.60 24.52 -7.13
N TYR A 274 -6.62 24.37 -8.03
CA TYR A 274 -6.89 23.87 -9.38
C TYR A 274 -7.36 22.41 -9.36
N LEU A 275 -6.80 21.56 -8.49
CA LEU A 275 -7.32 20.20 -8.33
C LEU A 275 -8.75 20.21 -7.75
N PHE A 276 -9.07 21.12 -6.84
CA PHE A 276 -10.41 21.31 -6.32
C PHE A 276 -11.40 21.68 -7.45
N LEU A 277 -11.04 22.66 -8.29
CA LEU A 277 -11.80 23.07 -9.46
C LEU A 277 -12.00 21.90 -10.43
N CYS A 278 -10.92 21.22 -10.83
CA CYS A 278 -10.95 20.11 -11.77
C CYS A 278 -11.77 18.92 -11.21
N ALA A 279 -11.74 18.68 -9.92
CA ALA A 279 -12.56 17.66 -9.28
C ALA A 279 -14.06 17.97 -9.43
N GLY A 280 -14.46 19.23 -9.33
CA GLY A 280 -15.83 19.68 -9.61
C GLY A 280 -16.22 19.44 -11.07
N ALA A 281 -15.34 19.80 -12.00
CA ALA A 281 -15.55 19.59 -13.43
C ALA A 281 -15.70 18.10 -13.78
N LEU A 282 -14.76 17.27 -13.34
CA LEU A 282 -14.78 15.81 -13.56
C LEU A 282 -16.03 15.15 -13.00
N TRP A 283 -16.42 15.54 -11.77
CA TRP A 283 -17.64 15.00 -11.16
C TRP A 283 -18.90 15.44 -11.90
N THR A 284 -18.95 16.67 -12.38
CA THR A 284 -20.06 17.17 -13.21
C THR A 284 -20.19 16.39 -14.51
N LEU A 285 -19.09 16.16 -15.24
CA LEU A 285 -19.09 15.37 -16.45
C LEU A 285 -19.56 13.94 -16.19
N TRP A 286 -19.04 13.31 -15.15
CA TRP A 286 -19.48 11.97 -14.74
C TRP A 286 -20.98 11.90 -14.42
N LYS A 287 -21.49 12.89 -13.68
CA LYS A 287 -22.94 12.96 -13.38
C LYS A 287 -23.78 13.23 -14.62
N THR A 288 -23.33 14.11 -15.52
CA THR A 288 -24.03 14.43 -16.77
C THR A 288 -24.16 13.17 -17.64
N ARG A 289 -23.09 12.39 -17.77
CA ARG A 289 -23.14 11.09 -18.46
C ARG A 289 -24.12 10.13 -17.80
N ASN A 290 -24.07 10.00 -16.48
CA ASN A 290 -24.94 9.09 -15.75
C ASN A 290 -26.43 9.51 -15.82
N ASP A 291 -26.71 10.80 -15.76
CA ASP A 291 -28.06 11.34 -15.94
C ASP A 291 -28.64 11.00 -17.33
N LEU A 292 -27.79 11.04 -18.38
CA LEU A 292 -28.21 10.63 -19.72
C LEU A 292 -28.41 9.10 -19.82
N VAL A 293 -27.46 8.32 -19.33
CA VAL A 293 -27.46 6.86 -19.51
C VAL A 293 -28.57 6.18 -18.68
N PHE A 294 -28.75 6.59 -17.44
CA PHE A 294 -29.66 5.93 -16.50
C PHE A 294 -31.02 6.62 -16.35
N ASN A 295 -31.06 7.94 -16.55
CA ASN A 295 -32.26 8.74 -16.33
C ASN A 295 -32.85 9.35 -17.62
N ALA A 296 -32.22 9.09 -18.76
CA ALA A 296 -32.58 9.66 -20.08
C ALA A 296 -32.62 11.22 -20.06
N LYS A 297 -31.91 11.87 -19.14
CA LYS A 297 -31.86 13.32 -19.00
C LYS A 297 -30.85 13.90 -19.98
N ILE A 298 -31.34 14.57 -21.02
CA ILE A 298 -30.50 15.30 -21.97
C ILE A 298 -30.13 16.66 -21.38
N VAL A 299 -28.90 17.09 -21.59
CA VAL A 299 -28.44 18.45 -21.24
C VAL A 299 -29.01 19.42 -22.30
N PRO A 300 -29.86 20.38 -21.91
CA PRO A 300 -30.52 21.26 -22.90
C PRO A 300 -29.56 22.21 -23.60
N ALA A 301 -28.48 22.60 -22.93
CA ALA A 301 -27.41 23.43 -23.49
C ALA A 301 -26.09 23.11 -22.78
N LEU A 302 -24.95 23.19 -23.49
CA LEU A 302 -23.63 22.87 -22.92
C LEU A 302 -23.25 23.77 -21.75
N VAL A 303 -23.67 25.03 -21.76
CA VAL A 303 -23.45 26.00 -20.65
C VAL A 303 -23.99 25.50 -19.29
N VAL A 304 -24.99 24.63 -19.29
CA VAL A 304 -25.54 24.04 -18.08
C VAL A 304 -24.47 23.22 -17.34
N VAL A 305 -23.53 22.61 -18.04
CA VAL A 305 -22.42 21.87 -17.41
C VAL A 305 -21.50 22.80 -16.62
N ILE A 306 -21.28 24.04 -17.13
CA ILE A 306 -20.51 25.07 -16.42
C ILE A 306 -21.26 25.47 -15.13
N HIS A 307 -22.54 25.79 -15.23
CA HIS A 307 -23.34 26.20 -14.06
C HIS A 307 -23.44 25.08 -13.00
N LYS A 308 -23.60 23.81 -13.42
CA LYS A 308 -23.57 22.65 -12.51
C LYS A 308 -22.20 22.55 -11.79
N THR A 309 -21.10 22.82 -12.52
CA THR A 309 -19.75 22.83 -11.91
C THR A 309 -19.62 23.93 -10.86
N ILE A 310 -20.02 25.16 -11.17
CA ILE A 310 -20.00 26.29 -10.25
C ILE A 310 -20.87 25.99 -9.01
N ALA A 311 -22.06 25.45 -9.18
CA ALA A 311 -22.94 25.08 -8.07
C ALA A 311 -22.28 24.05 -7.13
N LEU A 312 -21.64 23.03 -7.66
CA LEU A 312 -20.89 22.06 -6.85
C LEU A 312 -19.72 22.68 -6.09
N LEU A 313 -18.93 23.51 -6.77
CA LEU A 313 -17.80 24.22 -6.14
C LEU A 313 -18.29 25.15 -5.02
N THR A 314 -19.44 25.81 -5.22
CA THR A 314 -20.08 26.66 -4.20
C THR A 314 -20.47 25.85 -2.96
N GLN A 315 -21.03 24.65 -3.13
CA GLN A 315 -21.33 23.75 -2.02
C GLN A 315 -20.05 23.27 -1.30
N TRP A 316 -19.00 22.96 -2.04
CA TRP A 316 -17.78 22.36 -1.45
C TRP A 316 -16.80 23.39 -0.88
N LYS A 317 -16.89 24.67 -1.25
CA LYS A 317 -15.97 25.72 -0.76
C LYS A 317 -15.89 25.81 0.75
N ILE A 318 -16.93 25.38 1.44
CA ILE A 318 -16.96 25.37 2.92
C ILE A 318 -15.86 24.45 3.53
N LEU A 319 -15.42 23.44 2.80
CA LEU A 319 -14.35 22.52 3.21
C LEU A 319 -12.96 23.17 3.15
N LEU A 320 -12.81 24.25 2.38
CA LEU A 320 -11.54 24.97 2.22
C LEU A 320 -11.20 25.82 3.45
N LYS A 321 -9.92 26.13 3.64
CA LYS A 321 -9.47 27.12 4.64
C LYS A 321 -9.93 28.52 4.23
N LYS A 322 -10.18 29.41 5.20
CA LYS A 322 -10.66 30.82 4.96
C LYS A 322 -9.95 31.48 3.78
N LYS A 323 -8.62 31.50 3.77
CA LYS A 323 -7.83 32.14 2.71
C LYS A 323 -7.96 31.49 1.34
N ASP A 324 -8.25 30.19 1.28
CA ASP A 324 -8.43 29.43 0.05
C ASP A 324 -9.86 29.61 -0.48
N ARG A 325 -10.85 29.87 0.40
CA ARG A 325 -12.24 30.18 0.02
C ARG A 325 -12.33 31.46 -0.79
N ALA A 326 -11.72 32.55 -0.30
CA ALA A 326 -11.75 33.84 -1.01
C ALA A 326 -11.18 33.70 -2.44
N LYS A 327 -10.05 32.96 -2.60
CA LYS A 327 -9.48 32.73 -3.92
C LYS A 327 -10.39 31.87 -4.81
N MET A 328 -11.02 30.84 -4.25
CA MET A 328 -11.98 30.01 -5.00
C MET A 328 -13.23 30.80 -5.40
N GLU A 329 -13.70 31.73 -4.56
CA GLU A 329 -14.81 32.66 -4.88
C GLU A 329 -14.47 33.56 -6.06
N LEU A 330 -13.27 34.10 -6.13
CA LEU A 330 -12.79 34.85 -7.29
C LEU A 330 -12.79 33.98 -8.55
N MET A 331 -12.22 32.78 -8.49
CA MET A 331 -12.21 31.86 -9.64
C MET A 331 -13.62 31.49 -10.12
N MET A 332 -14.56 31.25 -9.20
CA MET A 332 -15.96 30.99 -9.56
C MET A 332 -16.65 32.22 -10.15
N GLY A 333 -16.30 33.41 -9.68
CA GLY A 333 -16.74 34.70 -10.26
C GLY A 333 -16.29 34.85 -11.71
N GLU A 334 -15.00 34.60 -11.99
CA GLU A 334 -14.44 34.58 -13.35
C GLU A 334 -15.18 33.59 -14.24
N MET A 335 -15.43 32.37 -13.77
CA MET A 335 -16.23 31.38 -14.50
C MET A 335 -17.65 31.87 -14.79
N SER A 336 -18.30 32.53 -13.82
CA SER A 336 -19.67 33.03 -13.98
C SER A 336 -19.74 34.14 -15.02
N VAL A 337 -18.77 35.08 -15.02
CA VAL A 337 -18.68 36.14 -16.00
C VAL A 337 -18.39 35.58 -17.40
N SER A 338 -17.40 34.69 -17.52
CA SER A 338 -17.08 34.04 -18.81
C SER A 338 -18.23 33.20 -19.37
N ALA A 339 -19.06 32.61 -18.51
CA ALA A 339 -20.23 31.82 -18.94
C ALA A 339 -21.34 32.69 -19.55
N LEU A 340 -21.38 33.99 -19.31
CA LEU A 340 -22.34 34.90 -19.93
C LEU A 340 -22.00 35.23 -21.40
N SER A 341 -20.76 34.97 -21.82
CA SER A 341 -20.28 35.21 -23.17
C SER A 341 -20.24 33.94 -24.05
N VAL A 342 -20.73 32.83 -23.56
CA VAL A 342 -20.85 31.52 -24.21
C VAL A 342 -22.32 31.20 -24.48
#